data_fc0309ae31b539ee7d9624d71de5a5ab
#
_entry.id   fc0309ae31b539ee7d9624d71de5a5ab
#
_cell.length_a   1.000
_cell.length_b   1.000
_cell.length_c   1.000
_cell.angle_alpha   90.00
_cell.angle_beta   90.00
_cell.angle_gamma   90.00
#
_symmetry.space_group_name_H-M   'P 1'
#
loop_
_entity.id
_entity.type
_entity.pdbx_description
1 polymer ?
#
loop_
_entity_poly.entity_id
_entity_poly.type
_entity_poly.pdbx_seq_one_letter_code
_entity_poly.pdbx_strand_id
1 'polypeptide(L)'
;MNNPLALLISSLLAFSSFGSGIVLAQDMMGLDVTSDAFTKSEMTRADIERSLAALAPGAVLDLSGRSLNGLDLSGLDLRRTKLQSARINKVNLKGANLEGVVLDQAWSLNSDLTGANLKGASLFATQFGGSKLDGADFTKARVAGDFTNASMTKAIFDGADLSADEKNQSMGLMRGAFKGAKLDGASFKGANMARTLMEFASLRGADLTGANLRGSELAAADFTDANVSGADFDGADLNSARIGQMKNAEAAKNLDKAKNIDKAVRD
;
A
#
# COMPACT_ATOMS: atom_id res chain seq x y z
N MET A 1 28.61 42.72 -4.94
CA MET A 1 27.39 43.18 -4.27
C MET A 1 26.28 43.22 -5.33
N ASN A 2 25.62 42.15 -5.59
CA ASN A 2 24.30 42.13 -6.24
C ASN A 2 23.73 40.72 -6.13
N ASN A 3 22.70 40.62 -5.34
CA ASN A 3 21.87 39.43 -5.22
C ASN A 3 20.77 39.52 -6.26
N PRO A 4 20.47 38.48 -7.03
CA PRO A 4 19.18 38.35 -7.67
C PRO A 4 18.54 37.01 -7.32
N LEU A 5 17.68 37.03 -6.32
CA LEU A 5 16.69 35.99 -6.12
C LEU A 5 15.32 36.66 -6.27
N ALA A 6 14.69 36.49 -7.40
CA ALA A 6 13.23 36.51 -7.57
C ALA A 6 12.90 36.30 -9.06
N LEU A 7 12.46 35.12 -9.44
CA LEU A 7 11.63 34.92 -10.63
C LEU A 7 10.59 33.84 -10.33
N LEU A 8 9.44 34.32 -9.98
CA LEU A 8 8.12 34.03 -10.53
C LEU A 8 8.02 32.77 -11.39
N ILE A 9 7.25 31.82 -10.88
CA ILE A 9 6.64 30.77 -11.66
C ILE A 9 5.17 31.15 -11.89
N SER A 10 4.91 31.68 -13.08
CA SER A 10 3.58 31.74 -13.69
C SER A 10 3.70 31.17 -15.09
N SER A 11 3.14 29.97 -15.33
CA SER A 11 2.75 29.56 -16.68
C SER A 11 1.82 28.36 -16.63
N LEU A 12 0.59 28.65 -16.86
CA LEU A 12 -0.27 28.12 -17.93
C LEU A 12 -0.41 26.59 -18.02
N LEU A 13 -1.60 26.17 -17.57
CA LEU A 13 -2.30 24.97 -18.00
C LEU A 13 -2.49 24.97 -19.54
N ALA A 14 -1.87 24.03 -20.21
CA ALA A 14 -2.29 23.60 -21.52
C ALA A 14 -2.79 22.15 -21.40
N PHE A 15 -4.11 21.97 -21.44
CA PHE A 15 -4.71 20.65 -21.65
C PHE A 15 -4.40 20.17 -23.05
N SER A 16 -3.58 19.15 -23.19
CA SER A 16 -3.54 18.32 -24.39
C SER A 16 -3.81 16.88 -24.00
N SER A 17 -4.87 16.34 -24.58
CA SER A 17 -5.29 14.95 -24.53
C SER A 17 -4.16 14.02 -24.96
N PHE A 18 -3.57 13.29 -24.03
CA PHE A 18 -2.79 12.10 -24.32
C PHE A 18 -3.07 11.03 -23.26
N GLY A 19 -3.10 9.79 -23.75
CA GLY A 19 -3.53 8.57 -23.13
C GLY A 19 -2.99 8.32 -21.72
N SER A 20 -3.63 7.37 -21.04
CA SER A 20 -3.42 6.91 -19.68
C SER A 20 -1.94 6.72 -19.32
N GLY A 21 -1.23 7.83 -19.15
CA GLY A 21 0.12 7.89 -18.63
C GLY A 21 0.03 7.95 -17.11
N ILE A 22 0.51 6.93 -16.46
CA ILE A 22 0.81 6.87 -15.04
C ILE A 22 1.60 8.14 -14.71
N VAL A 23 0.98 9.08 -14.00
CA VAL A 23 1.73 10.14 -13.31
C VAL A 23 2.48 9.43 -12.19
N LEU A 24 3.69 9.04 -12.49
CA LEU A 24 4.61 8.45 -11.54
C LEU A 24 4.88 9.46 -10.43
N ALA A 25 5.05 8.96 -9.22
CA ALA A 25 5.60 9.69 -8.08
C ALA A 25 7.04 10.19 -8.34
N GLN A 26 7.33 10.61 -9.58
CA GLN A 26 8.63 11.08 -10.05
C GLN A 26 9.07 12.39 -9.40
N ASP A 27 8.11 13.19 -8.89
CA ASP A 27 8.42 14.55 -8.40
C ASP A 27 8.92 14.60 -6.96
N MET A 28 8.89 13.50 -6.21
CA MET A 28 9.18 13.60 -4.78
C MET A 28 10.65 13.53 -4.41
N MET A 29 11.58 13.09 -5.28
CA MET A 29 13.00 12.97 -4.90
C MET A 29 14.01 13.15 -6.06
N GLY A 30 13.63 13.55 -7.26
CA GLY A 30 14.56 13.65 -8.41
C GLY A 30 15.15 12.29 -8.82
N LEU A 31 14.52 11.18 -8.48
CA LEU A 31 14.97 9.83 -8.82
C LEU A 31 14.52 9.47 -10.24
N ASP A 32 15.48 9.13 -11.10
CA ASP A 32 15.19 8.58 -12.42
C ASP A 32 14.81 7.08 -12.29
N VAL A 33 13.49 6.84 -12.15
CA VAL A 33 12.94 5.47 -12.08
C VAL A 33 13.02 4.71 -13.41
N THR A 34 13.52 5.35 -14.50
CA THR A 34 13.77 4.69 -15.78
C THR A 34 15.21 4.21 -15.90
N SER A 35 16.09 4.60 -14.98
CA SER A 35 17.49 4.19 -14.96
C SER A 35 17.66 2.68 -14.80
N ASP A 36 18.83 2.17 -15.15
CA ASP A 36 19.18 0.76 -15.02
C ASP A 36 19.00 0.24 -13.58
N ALA A 37 19.23 1.07 -12.59
CA ALA A 37 19.04 0.74 -11.19
C ALA A 37 17.59 0.35 -10.85
N PHE A 38 16.61 0.89 -11.58
CA PHE A 38 15.17 0.63 -11.37
C PHE A 38 14.54 -0.29 -12.43
N THR A 39 15.32 -0.68 -13.46
CA THR A 39 14.79 -1.46 -14.59
C THR A 39 15.52 -2.79 -14.81
N LYS A 40 16.81 -2.90 -14.46
CA LYS A 40 17.59 -4.12 -14.67
C LYS A 40 17.70 -4.95 -13.40
N SER A 41 17.77 -6.27 -13.57
CA SER A 41 18.06 -7.22 -12.51
C SER A 41 19.56 -7.55 -12.46
N GLU A 42 20.09 -7.73 -11.23
CA GLU A 42 21.45 -8.20 -10.96
C GLU A 42 21.55 -9.73 -10.93
N MET A 43 20.43 -10.42 -10.88
CA MET A 43 20.32 -11.87 -10.71
C MET A 43 19.26 -12.42 -11.66
N THR A 44 19.31 -13.73 -11.86
CA THR A 44 18.24 -14.47 -12.53
C THR A 44 17.39 -15.23 -11.51
N ARG A 45 16.18 -15.68 -11.93
CA ARG A 45 15.37 -16.62 -11.13
C ARG A 45 16.18 -17.86 -10.73
N ALA A 46 16.91 -18.45 -11.66
CA ALA A 46 17.71 -19.65 -11.41
C ALA A 46 18.81 -19.42 -10.36
N ASP A 47 19.39 -18.21 -10.28
CA ASP A 47 20.36 -17.87 -9.24
C ASP A 47 19.71 -17.83 -7.87
N ILE A 48 18.51 -17.26 -7.76
CA ILE A 48 17.74 -17.18 -6.51
C ILE A 48 17.35 -18.60 -6.07
N GLU A 49 16.78 -19.41 -6.96
CA GLU A 49 16.40 -20.81 -6.67
C GLU A 49 17.59 -21.64 -6.20
N ARG A 50 18.73 -21.53 -6.87
CA ARG A 50 19.97 -22.22 -6.49
C ARG A 50 20.46 -21.76 -5.12
N SER A 51 20.42 -20.45 -4.85
CA SER A 51 20.84 -19.89 -3.57
C SER A 51 19.93 -20.35 -2.43
N LEU A 52 18.61 -20.37 -2.64
CA LEU A 52 17.64 -20.88 -1.65
C LEU A 52 17.84 -22.36 -1.36
N ALA A 53 18.09 -23.17 -2.41
CA ALA A 53 18.33 -24.62 -2.27
C ALA A 53 19.63 -24.93 -1.50
N ALA A 54 20.64 -24.07 -1.63
CA ALA A 54 21.94 -24.23 -0.96
C ALA A 54 21.96 -23.75 0.50
N LEU A 55 20.86 -23.13 0.99
CA LEU A 55 20.82 -22.61 2.36
C LEU A 55 20.87 -23.72 3.41
N ALA A 56 21.79 -23.60 4.36
CA ALA A 56 21.79 -24.43 5.57
C ALA A 56 20.46 -24.27 6.36
N PRO A 57 20.08 -25.25 7.19
CA PRO A 57 18.92 -25.12 8.07
C PRO A 57 18.99 -23.83 8.91
N GLY A 58 17.90 -23.02 8.91
CA GLY A 58 17.82 -21.76 9.64
C GLY A 58 18.55 -20.57 8.99
N ALA A 59 19.34 -20.76 7.94
CA ALA A 59 19.96 -19.65 7.22
C ALA A 59 18.94 -18.89 6.37
N VAL A 60 19.24 -17.62 6.09
CA VAL A 60 18.41 -16.68 5.32
C VAL A 60 19.24 -16.16 4.15
N LEU A 61 18.64 -16.12 2.96
CA LEU A 61 19.21 -15.47 1.78
C LEU A 61 19.01 -13.95 1.89
N ASP A 62 20.11 -13.22 2.05
CA ASP A 62 20.06 -11.78 2.13
C ASP A 62 20.10 -11.17 0.72
N LEU A 63 18.97 -10.63 0.29
CA LEU A 63 18.79 -9.90 -0.97
C LEU A 63 18.57 -8.40 -0.73
N SER A 64 18.92 -7.91 0.47
CA SER A 64 18.73 -6.51 0.83
C SER A 64 19.49 -5.59 -0.13
N GLY A 65 18.81 -4.53 -0.60
CA GLY A 65 19.35 -3.56 -1.55
C GLY A 65 19.59 -4.08 -2.96
N ARG A 66 19.39 -5.38 -3.23
CA ARG A 66 19.60 -5.97 -4.57
C ARG A 66 18.57 -5.50 -5.57
N SER A 67 18.97 -5.46 -6.83
CA SER A 67 18.07 -5.24 -7.95
C SER A 67 17.59 -6.57 -8.54
N LEU A 68 16.29 -6.82 -8.41
CA LEU A 68 15.58 -7.99 -8.91
C LEU A 68 14.47 -7.59 -9.89
N ASN A 69 14.57 -6.38 -10.47
CA ASN A 69 13.54 -5.78 -11.31
C ASN A 69 13.15 -6.68 -12.47
N GLY A 70 11.85 -6.79 -12.74
CA GLY A 70 11.30 -7.52 -13.89
C GLY A 70 11.43 -9.03 -13.82
N LEU A 71 11.93 -9.61 -12.73
CA LEU A 71 12.05 -11.07 -12.62
C LEU A 71 10.68 -11.73 -12.48
N ASP A 72 10.58 -12.95 -12.98
CA ASP A 72 9.50 -13.85 -12.65
C ASP A 72 9.91 -14.71 -11.43
N LEU A 73 9.34 -14.38 -10.27
CA LEU A 73 9.53 -15.09 -9.00
C LEU A 73 8.21 -15.74 -8.54
N SER A 74 7.28 -15.94 -9.48
CA SER A 74 5.96 -16.50 -9.19
C SER A 74 6.07 -17.89 -8.56
N GLY A 75 5.23 -18.14 -7.55
CA GLY A 75 5.13 -19.40 -6.82
C GLY A 75 6.33 -19.77 -5.97
N LEU A 76 7.39 -18.94 -5.89
CA LEU A 76 8.56 -19.28 -5.07
C LEU A 76 8.24 -19.18 -3.57
N ASP A 77 8.88 -20.05 -2.80
CA ASP A 77 8.95 -19.93 -1.34
C ASP A 77 10.12 -19.01 -0.95
N LEU A 78 9.77 -17.76 -0.63
CA LEU A 78 10.72 -16.71 -0.29
C LEU A 78 10.78 -16.42 1.22
N ARG A 79 10.15 -17.24 2.08
CA ARG A 79 10.13 -17.04 3.55
C ARG A 79 11.52 -16.93 4.17
N ARG A 80 12.52 -17.53 3.52
CA ARG A 80 13.92 -17.50 3.97
C ARG A 80 14.74 -16.43 3.24
N THR A 81 14.11 -15.29 2.90
CA THR A 81 14.79 -14.16 2.27
C THR A 81 14.67 -12.90 3.11
N LYS A 82 15.59 -11.96 2.91
CA LYS A 82 15.45 -10.55 3.29
C LYS A 82 15.44 -9.71 2.03
N LEU A 83 14.45 -8.83 1.92
CA LEU A 83 14.24 -7.97 0.76
C LEU A 83 14.24 -6.49 1.16
N GLN A 84 14.82 -6.17 2.31
CA GLN A 84 14.91 -4.79 2.80
C GLN A 84 15.61 -3.91 1.76
N SER A 85 14.99 -2.77 1.41
CA SER A 85 15.50 -1.83 0.40
C SER A 85 15.76 -2.45 -0.99
N ALA A 86 15.29 -3.67 -1.27
CA ALA A 86 15.42 -4.32 -2.57
C ALA A 86 14.62 -3.56 -3.63
N ARG A 87 15.11 -3.55 -4.86
CA ARG A 87 14.39 -3.04 -6.03
C ARG A 87 13.78 -4.22 -6.77
N ILE A 88 12.48 -4.37 -6.63
CA ILE A 88 11.66 -5.44 -7.20
C ILE A 88 10.53 -4.85 -8.07
N ASN A 89 10.82 -3.77 -8.80
CA ASN A 89 9.85 -3.14 -9.69
C ASN A 89 9.47 -4.06 -10.84
N LYS A 90 8.19 -4.06 -11.23
CA LYS A 90 7.66 -4.91 -12.31
C LYS A 90 7.96 -6.40 -12.13
N VAL A 91 8.23 -6.86 -10.90
CA VAL A 91 8.45 -8.27 -10.60
C VAL A 91 7.12 -9.03 -10.65
N ASN A 92 7.15 -10.28 -11.10
CA ASN A 92 6.05 -11.21 -10.96
C ASN A 92 6.28 -12.06 -9.70
N LEU A 93 5.51 -11.81 -8.64
CA LEU A 93 5.47 -12.55 -7.37
C LEU A 93 4.11 -13.24 -7.16
N LYS A 94 3.38 -13.49 -8.24
CA LYS A 94 2.06 -14.13 -8.19
C LYS A 94 2.12 -15.45 -7.44
N GLY A 95 1.30 -15.58 -6.38
CA GLY A 95 1.24 -16.78 -5.54
C GLY A 95 2.54 -17.11 -4.79
N ALA A 96 3.53 -16.22 -4.75
CA ALA A 96 4.76 -16.42 -3.98
C ALA A 96 4.48 -16.43 -2.48
N ASN A 97 5.28 -17.18 -1.73
CA ASN A 97 5.20 -17.21 -0.27
C ASN A 97 6.25 -16.28 0.34
N LEU A 98 5.77 -15.15 0.87
CA LEU A 98 6.54 -14.08 1.50
C LEU A 98 6.20 -13.96 3.00
N GLU A 99 5.69 -15.03 3.63
CA GLU A 99 5.31 -15.04 5.03
C GLU A 99 6.48 -14.64 5.94
N GLY A 100 6.27 -13.62 6.77
CA GLY A 100 7.28 -13.09 7.70
C GLY A 100 8.47 -12.37 7.06
N VAL A 101 8.46 -12.14 5.74
CA VAL A 101 9.57 -11.50 5.03
C VAL A 101 9.64 -10.01 5.38
N VAL A 102 10.88 -9.49 5.53
CA VAL A 102 11.14 -8.06 5.67
C VAL A 102 11.30 -7.44 4.30
N LEU A 103 10.35 -6.59 3.93
CA LEU A 103 10.30 -5.80 2.69
C LEU A 103 10.48 -4.29 2.96
N ASP A 104 10.92 -3.93 4.17
CA ASP A 104 11.03 -2.54 4.58
C ASP A 104 11.84 -1.73 3.55
N GLN A 105 11.30 -0.57 3.16
CA GLN A 105 11.92 0.32 2.18
C GLN A 105 12.11 -0.28 0.77
N ALA A 106 11.53 -1.44 0.47
CA ALA A 106 11.62 -2.03 -0.87
C ALA A 106 10.80 -1.24 -1.89
N TRP A 107 11.29 -1.24 -3.14
CA TRP A 107 10.62 -0.62 -4.29
C TRP A 107 9.99 -1.72 -5.15
N SER A 108 8.67 -1.77 -5.16
CA SER A 108 7.87 -2.79 -5.85
C SER A 108 6.82 -2.15 -6.77
N LEU A 109 7.21 -1.13 -7.51
CA LEU A 109 6.30 -0.39 -8.39
C LEU A 109 5.82 -1.25 -9.55
N ASN A 110 4.51 -1.20 -9.83
CA ASN A 110 3.88 -1.91 -10.96
C ASN A 110 4.15 -3.43 -10.97
N SER A 111 4.30 -4.04 -9.80
CA SER A 111 4.56 -5.48 -9.63
C SER A 111 3.27 -6.28 -9.57
N ASP A 112 3.34 -7.59 -9.82
CA ASP A 112 2.20 -8.50 -9.68
C ASP A 112 2.42 -9.45 -8.50
N LEU A 113 1.70 -9.21 -7.40
CA LEU A 113 1.67 -10.03 -6.19
C LEU A 113 0.29 -10.69 -6.00
N THR A 114 -0.47 -10.88 -7.07
CA THR A 114 -1.79 -11.50 -7.02
C THR A 114 -1.73 -12.83 -6.27
N GLY A 115 -2.50 -12.98 -5.21
CA GLY A 115 -2.57 -14.18 -4.39
C GLY A 115 -1.30 -14.51 -3.59
N ALA A 116 -0.35 -13.59 -3.46
CA ALA A 116 0.86 -13.80 -2.65
C ALA A 116 0.53 -13.90 -1.16
N ASN A 117 1.27 -14.74 -0.43
CA ASN A 117 1.18 -14.85 1.03
C ASN A 117 2.19 -13.89 1.68
N LEU A 118 1.69 -12.82 2.30
CA LEU A 118 2.45 -11.79 3.01
C LEU A 118 2.11 -11.77 4.52
N LYS A 119 1.61 -12.89 5.06
CA LYS A 119 1.26 -12.99 6.49
C LYS A 119 2.42 -12.61 7.38
N GLY A 120 2.19 -11.71 8.33
CA GLY A 120 3.20 -11.27 9.28
C GLY A 120 4.42 -10.59 8.65
N ALA A 121 4.40 -10.26 7.36
CA ALA A 121 5.48 -9.54 6.70
C ALA A 121 5.61 -8.11 7.23
N SER A 122 6.83 -7.54 7.14
CA SER A 122 7.09 -6.14 7.41
C SER A 122 7.22 -5.36 6.11
N LEU A 123 6.38 -4.32 5.95
CA LEU A 123 6.29 -3.48 4.75
C LEU A 123 6.40 -1.99 5.15
N PHE A 124 7.32 -1.68 6.06
CA PHE A 124 7.57 -0.30 6.48
C PHE A 124 8.22 0.49 5.34
N ALA A 125 7.64 1.64 4.97
CA ALA A 125 8.12 2.51 3.89
C ALA A 125 8.26 1.81 2.51
N THR A 126 7.60 0.68 2.29
CA THR A 126 7.61 -0.04 1.00
C THR A 126 6.80 0.72 -0.04
N GLN A 127 7.24 0.70 -1.30
CA GLN A 127 6.59 1.37 -2.43
C GLN A 127 5.90 0.35 -3.34
N PHE A 128 4.56 0.26 -3.29
CA PHE A 128 3.73 -0.63 -4.12
C PHE A 128 2.83 0.13 -5.10
N GLY A 129 3.13 1.38 -5.38
CA GLY A 129 2.31 2.20 -6.27
C GLY A 129 2.00 1.51 -7.59
N GLY A 130 0.71 1.47 -7.97
CA GLY A 130 0.23 0.85 -9.21
C GLY A 130 0.36 -0.68 -9.30
N SER A 131 0.74 -1.37 -8.22
CA SER A 131 0.92 -2.83 -8.21
C SER A 131 -0.41 -3.59 -8.12
N LYS A 132 -0.39 -4.88 -8.51
CA LYS A 132 -1.51 -5.81 -8.38
C LYS A 132 -1.27 -6.71 -7.17
N LEU A 133 -2.18 -6.63 -6.21
CA LEU A 133 -2.15 -7.40 -4.96
C LEU A 133 -3.52 -8.05 -4.71
N ASP A 134 -4.28 -8.33 -5.78
CA ASP A 134 -5.61 -8.91 -5.68
C ASP A 134 -5.55 -10.28 -4.99
N GLY A 135 -6.33 -10.46 -3.93
CA GLY A 135 -6.35 -11.69 -3.14
C GLY A 135 -5.07 -11.97 -2.35
N ALA A 136 -4.12 -11.04 -2.26
CA ALA A 136 -2.93 -11.21 -1.42
C ALA A 136 -3.31 -11.22 0.06
N ASP A 137 -2.57 -11.98 0.87
CA ASP A 137 -2.85 -12.17 2.29
C ASP A 137 -1.81 -11.45 3.17
N PHE A 138 -2.24 -10.34 3.79
CA PHE A 138 -1.46 -9.52 4.73
C PHE A 138 -1.88 -9.75 6.19
N THR A 139 -2.50 -10.87 6.50
CA THR A 139 -2.93 -11.17 7.89
C THR A 139 -1.79 -10.93 8.87
N LYS A 140 -2.04 -10.06 9.88
CA LYS A 140 -1.07 -9.67 10.93
C LYS A 140 0.23 -9.03 10.41
N ALA A 141 0.29 -8.57 9.16
CA ALA A 141 1.44 -7.85 8.63
C ALA A 141 1.52 -6.42 9.19
N ARG A 142 2.72 -5.85 9.22
CA ARG A 142 2.94 -4.41 9.42
C ARG A 142 2.93 -3.72 8.06
N VAL A 143 1.92 -2.89 7.77
CA VAL A 143 1.65 -2.35 6.43
C VAL A 143 1.69 -0.82 6.45
N ALA A 144 2.87 -0.24 6.65
CA ALA A 144 3.08 1.21 6.66
C ALA A 144 3.87 1.65 5.41
N GLY A 145 3.31 1.39 4.24
CA GLY A 145 3.90 1.66 2.93
C GLY A 145 2.94 2.42 2.01
N ASP A 146 3.39 2.70 0.80
CA ASP A 146 2.61 3.38 -0.24
C ASP A 146 2.01 2.36 -1.23
N PHE A 147 0.68 2.29 -1.26
CA PHE A 147 -0.15 1.47 -2.15
C PHE A 147 -1.04 2.35 -3.04
N THR A 148 -0.61 3.57 -3.32
CA THR A 148 -1.37 4.51 -4.15
C THR A 148 -1.71 3.89 -5.51
N ASN A 149 -3.00 3.91 -5.88
CA ASN A 149 -3.54 3.32 -7.11
C ASN A 149 -3.29 1.80 -7.27
N ALA A 150 -2.93 1.07 -6.22
CA ALA A 150 -2.79 -0.38 -6.28
C ALA A 150 -4.16 -1.08 -6.43
N SER A 151 -4.17 -2.24 -7.10
CA SER A 151 -5.31 -3.15 -7.11
C SER A 151 -5.14 -4.18 -6.00
N MET A 152 -6.10 -4.22 -5.07
CA MET A 152 -6.07 -5.04 -3.86
C MET A 152 -7.45 -5.67 -3.60
N THR A 153 -8.19 -5.95 -4.68
CA THR A 153 -9.53 -6.55 -4.61
C THR A 153 -9.47 -7.88 -3.88
N LYS A 154 -10.32 -8.06 -2.87
CA LYS A 154 -10.36 -9.27 -2.03
C LYS A 154 -9.06 -9.59 -1.28
N ALA A 155 -8.14 -8.63 -1.12
CA ALA A 155 -6.98 -8.80 -0.26
C ALA A 155 -7.40 -8.94 1.21
N ILE A 156 -6.57 -9.62 2.01
CA ILE A 156 -6.86 -9.92 3.41
C ILE A 156 -5.87 -9.16 4.31
N PHE A 157 -6.38 -8.28 5.17
CA PHE A 157 -5.62 -7.50 6.14
C PHE A 157 -6.06 -7.80 7.59
N ASP A 158 -6.60 -8.98 7.85
CA ASP A 158 -7.15 -9.32 9.16
C ASP A 158 -6.08 -9.21 10.27
N GLY A 159 -6.37 -8.34 11.26
CA GLY A 159 -5.44 -8.06 12.34
C GLY A 159 -4.11 -7.40 11.92
N ALA A 160 -3.99 -6.92 10.69
CA ALA A 160 -2.81 -6.19 10.23
C ALA A 160 -2.71 -4.81 10.90
N ASP A 161 -1.48 -4.30 11.02
CA ASP A 161 -1.22 -2.95 11.49
C ASP A 161 -0.81 -2.03 10.35
N LEU A 162 -1.73 -1.18 9.92
CA LEU A 162 -1.57 -0.18 8.86
C LEU A 162 -1.36 1.23 9.43
N SER A 163 -1.39 1.36 10.77
CA SER A 163 -1.43 2.64 11.45
C SER A 163 -0.16 3.46 11.26
N ALA A 164 -0.28 4.75 11.54
CA ALA A 164 0.86 5.65 11.59
C ALA A 164 1.87 5.23 12.66
N ASP A 165 3.16 5.25 12.30
CA ASP A 165 4.24 5.08 13.28
C ASP A 165 4.52 6.41 14.00
N GLU A 166 3.91 6.58 15.17
CA GLU A 166 4.06 7.78 15.97
C GLU A 166 5.39 7.85 16.72
N LYS A 167 6.12 6.75 16.83
CA LYS A 167 7.37 6.65 17.60
C LYS A 167 8.61 7.02 16.80
N ASN A 168 8.60 6.79 15.48
CA ASN A 168 9.74 6.96 14.59
C ASN A 168 9.50 8.08 13.55
N GLN A 169 9.16 9.29 14.01
CA GLN A 169 8.77 10.40 13.14
C GLN A 169 9.93 11.14 12.44
N SER A 170 11.17 10.68 12.57
CA SER A 170 12.35 11.35 11.98
C SER A 170 12.32 11.45 10.45
N MET A 171 11.56 10.60 9.79
CA MET A 171 11.37 10.54 8.33
C MET A 171 9.96 11.01 7.90
N GLY A 172 9.21 11.67 8.77
CA GLY A 172 7.80 11.95 8.57
C GLY A 172 6.89 10.83 9.11
N LEU A 173 5.58 11.08 9.08
CA LEU A 173 4.60 10.14 9.61
C LEU A 173 4.41 8.97 8.63
N MET A 174 5.18 7.88 8.79
CA MET A 174 5.04 6.68 7.98
C MET A 174 3.78 5.92 8.39
N ARG A 175 2.88 5.74 7.43
CA ARG A 175 1.56 5.13 7.61
C ARG A 175 1.14 4.39 6.34
N GLY A 176 0.14 3.53 6.42
CA GLY A 176 -0.46 2.93 5.23
C GLY A 176 -1.10 4.01 4.35
N ALA A 177 -0.66 4.13 3.11
CA ALA A 177 -1.21 5.04 2.12
C ALA A 177 -1.85 4.25 0.99
N PHE A 178 -3.19 4.38 0.84
CA PHE A 178 -4.03 3.64 -0.10
C PHE A 178 -4.82 4.59 -0.99
N LYS A 179 -4.30 5.77 -1.25
CA LYS A 179 -4.98 6.77 -2.07
C LYS A 179 -5.34 6.22 -3.44
N GLY A 180 -6.63 6.25 -3.78
CA GLY A 180 -7.15 5.71 -5.05
C GLY A 180 -7.01 4.20 -5.22
N ALA A 181 -6.62 3.44 -4.17
CA ALA A 181 -6.51 1.98 -4.24
C ALA A 181 -7.88 1.32 -4.42
N LYS A 182 -7.90 0.17 -5.11
CA LYS A 182 -9.09 -0.67 -5.27
C LYS A 182 -9.07 -1.77 -4.22
N LEU A 183 -9.90 -1.64 -3.19
CA LEU A 183 -10.00 -2.55 -2.04
C LEU A 183 -11.37 -3.26 -1.99
N ASP A 184 -12.02 -3.41 -3.15
CA ASP A 184 -13.36 -3.99 -3.24
C ASP A 184 -13.37 -5.42 -2.69
N GLY A 185 -14.25 -5.68 -1.72
CA GLY A 185 -14.37 -6.98 -1.06
C GLY A 185 -13.16 -7.39 -0.21
N ALA A 186 -12.22 -6.48 0.06
CA ALA A 186 -11.09 -6.77 0.95
C ALA A 186 -11.57 -6.98 2.40
N SER A 187 -10.80 -7.76 3.18
CA SER A 187 -11.06 -7.99 4.60
C SER A 187 -10.07 -7.22 5.47
N PHE A 188 -10.61 -6.43 6.41
CA PHE A 188 -9.87 -5.65 7.41
C PHE A 188 -10.31 -5.97 8.84
N LYS A 189 -10.77 -7.20 9.09
CA LYS A 189 -11.29 -7.58 10.41
C LYS A 189 -10.27 -7.35 11.51
N GLY A 190 -10.63 -6.49 12.46
CA GLY A 190 -9.75 -6.14 13.57
C GLY A 190 -8.44 -5.47 13.18
N ALA A 191 -8.30 -4.99 11.95
CA ALA A 191 -7.10 -4.29 11.50
C ALA A 191 -6.96 -2.93 12.20
N ASN A 192 -5.73 -2.54 12.49
CA ASN A 192 -5.42 -1.20 12.96
C ASN A 192 -5.12 -0.29 11.77
N MET A 193 -6.07 0.55 11.40
CA MET A 193 -6.00 1.48 10.27
C MET A 193 -5.94 2.95 10.75
N ALA A 194 -5.54 3.18 12.01
CA ALA A 194 -5.52 4.51 12.57
C ALA A 194 -4.60 5.45 11.75
N ARG A 195 -5.16 6.62 11.38
CA ARG A 195 -4.45 7.66 10.60
C ARG A 195 -3.95 7.22 9.23
N THR A 196 -4.49 6.16 8.62
CA THR A 196 -4.20 5.79 7.23
C THR A 196 -4.68 6.85 6.25
N LEU A 197 -4.07 6.88 5.06
CA LEU A 197 -4.49 7.70 3.92
C LEU A 197 -5.26 6.83 2.94
N MET A 198 -6.56 7.09 2.79
CA MET A 198 -7.45 6.28 1.95
C MET A 198 -8.38 7.15 1.10
N GLU A 199 -7.97 8.38 0.81
CA GLU A 199 -8.75 9.28 -0.04
C GLU A 199 -8.97 8.65 -1.41
N PHE A 200 -10.20 8.73 -1.90
CA PHE A 200 -10.62 8.15 -3.18
C PHE A 200 -10.49 6.62 -3.27
N ALA A 201 -10.21 5.91 -2.16
CA ALA A 201 -10.15 4.45 -2.18
C ALA A 201 -11.54 3.84 -2.41
N SER A 202 -11.61 2.74 -3.16
CA SER A 202 -12.81 1.92 -3.26
C SER A 202 -12.77 0.81 -2.21
N LEU A 203 -13.73 0.86 -1.26
CA LEU A 203 -13.92 -0.14 -0.18
C LEU A 203 -15.26 -0.86 -0.35
N ARG A 204 -15.75 -0.94 -1.58
CA ARG A 204 -17.07 -1.53 -1.88
C ARG A 204 -17.12 -2.99 -1.44
N GLY A 205 -18.12 -3.31 -0.60
CA GLY A 205 -18.29 -4.65 -0.05
C GLY A 205 -17.15 -5.14 0.84
N ALA A 206 -16.23 -4.27 1.28
CA ALA A 206 -15.15 -4.63 2.19
C ALA A 206 -15.71 -5.00 3.59
N ASP A 207 -15.00 -5.88 4.30
CA ASP A 207 -15.32 -6.23 5.68
C ASP A 207 -14.38 -5.51 6.66
N LEU A 208 -14.91 -4.46 7.30
CA LEU A 208 -14.23 -3.62 8.29
C LEU A 208 -14.63 -3.96 9.72
N THR A 209 -15.18 -5.17 9.96
CA THR A 209 -15.64 -5.59 11.28
C THR A 209 -14.56 -5.37 12.34
N GLY A 210 -14.84 -4.50 13.33
CA GLY A 210 -13.95 -4.19 14.43
C GLY A 210 -12.66 -3.45 14.04
N ALA A 211 -12.53 -2.94 12.81
CA ALA A 211 -11.37 -2.17 12.38
C ALA A 211 -11.25 -0.84 13.13
N ASN A 212 -10.03 -0.41 13.40
CA ASN A 212 -9.73 0.89 13.98
C ASN A 212 -9.42 1.90 12.88
N LEU A 213 -10.37 2.79 12.56
CA LEU A 213 -10.25 3.85 11.54
C LEU A 213 -10.02 5.24 12.14
N ARG A 214 -9.62 5.31 13.44
CA ARG A 214 -9.45 6.58 14.14
C ARG A 214 -8.52 7.53 13.42
N GLY A 215 -9.01 8.74 13.14
CA GLY A 215 -8.23 9.80 12.50
C GLY A 215 -7.75 9.48 11.09
N SER A 216 -8.27 8.43 10.42
CA SER A 216 -7.92 8.11 9.04
C SER A 216 -8.50 9.15 8.07
N GLU A 217 -7.83 9.36 6.95
CA GLU A 217 -8.24 10.26 5.88
C GLU A 217 -9.00 9.46 4.81
N LEU A 218 -10.33 9.60 4.80
CA LEU A 218 -11.27 8.81 4.00
C LEU A 218 -12.06 9.69 3.02
N ALA A 219 -11.57 10.90 2.73
CA ALA A 219 -12.27 11.81 1.84
C ALA A 219 -12.53 11.16 0.49
N ALA A 220 -13.79 11.24 0.03
CA ALA A 220 -14.28 10.63 -1.22
C ALA A 220 -14.06 9.11 -1.33
N ALA A 221 -13.80 8.39 -0.24
CA ALA A 221 -13.77 6.92 -0.24
C ALA A 221 -15.18 6.34 -0.46
N ASP A 222 -15.26 5.19 -1.11
CA ASP A 222 -16.54 4.52 -1.42
C ASP A 222 -16.73 3.30 -0.50
N PHE A 223 -17.65 3.42 0.48
CA PHE A 223 -18.03 2.35 1.41
C PHE A 223 -19.32 1.62 1.01
N THR A 224 -19.76 1.73 -0.25
CA THR A 224 -20.96 1.03 -0.72
C THR A 224 -20.90 -0.45 -0.36
N ASP A 225 -21.92 -0.98 0.32
CA ASP A 225 -22.00 -2.37 0.78
C ASP A 225 -20.91 -2.82 1.78
N ALA A 226 -20.02 -1.96 2.23
CA ALA A 226 -19.00 -2.31 3.23
C ALA A 226 -19.66 -2.63 4.59
N ASN A 227 -19.17 -3.68 5.25
CA ASN A 227 -19.58 -4.05 6.60
C ASN A 227 -18.72 -3.31 7.64
N VAL A 228 -19.31 -2.40 8.39
CA VAL A 228 -18.62 -1.56 9.39
C VAL A 228 -18.97 -1.92 10.83
N SER A 229 -19.48 -3.13 11.08
CA SER A 229 -19.86 -3.57 12.43
C SER A 229 -18.71 -3.43 13.43
N GLY A 230 -18.89 -2.59 14.45
CA GLY A 230 -17.89 -2.35 15.49
C GLY A 230 -16.64 -1.58 15.04
N ALA A 231 -16.57 -1.12 13.79
CA ALA A 231 -15.50 -0.26 13.31
C ALA A 231 -15.50 1.09 14.02
N ASP A 232 -14.33 1.63 14.37
CA ASP A 232 -14.18 2.89 15.10
C ASP A 232 -13.78 4.05 14.19
N PHE A 233 -14.69 5.01 13.98
CA PHE A 233 -14.52 6.19 13.11
C PHE A 233 -14.14 7.47 13.87
N ASP A 234 -13.73 7.40 15.15
CA ASP A 234 -13.42 8.58 15.94
C ASP A 234 -12.41 9.50 15.24
N GLY A 235 -12.85 10.71 14.86
CA GLY A 235 -12.03 11.70 14.17
C GLY A 235 -11.60 11.35 12.73
N ALA A 236 -12.12 10.26 12.13
CA ALA A 236 -11.92 9.96 10.72
C ALA A 236 -12.54 11.05 9.83
N ASP A 237 -11.89 11.43 8.73
CA ASP A 237 -12.42 12.42 7.79
C ASP A 237 -13.25 11.75 6.70
N LEU A 238 -14.56 12.00 6.71
CA LEU A 238 -15.53 11.42 5.77
C LEU A 238 -16.01 12.45 4.73
N ASN A 239 -15.25 13.51 4.47
CA ASN A 239 -15.64 14.52 3.48
C ASN A 239 -15.94 13.88 2.12
N SER A 240 -17.16 14.02 1.62
CA SER A 240 -17.63 13.45 0.35
C SER A 240 -17.52 11.91 0.24
N ALA A 241 -17.24 11.20 1.34
CA ALA A 241 -17.23 9.73 1.36
C ALA A 241 -18.66 9.19 1.12
N ARG A 242 -18.78 8.09 0.35
CA ARG A 242 -20.07 7.40 0.15
C ARG A 242 -20.32 6.44 1.31
N ILE A 243 -21.27 6.75 2.16
CA ILE A 243 -21.58 6.00 3.39
C ILE A 243 -23.03 5.51 3.49
N GLY A 244 -23.91 5.92 2.55
CA GLY A 244 -25.35 5.67 2.64
C GLY A 244 -25.73 4.19 2.60
N GLN A 245 -24.91 3.35 2.00
CA GLN A 245 -25.16 1.91 1.84
C GLN A 245 -24.23 1.04 2.68
N MET A 246 -23.58 1.58 3.72
CA MET A 246 -22.80 0.78 4.66
C MET A 246 -23.72 -0.19 5.41
N LYS A 247 -23.24 -1.44 5.57
CA LYS A 247 -23.92 -2.48 6.37
C LYS A 247 -23.51 -2.35 7.84
N ASN A 248 -24.48 -2.55 8.73
CA ASN A 248 -24.28 -2.49 10.17
C ASN A 248 -23.70 -1.16 10.68
N ALA A 249 -24.07 -0.04 10.05
CA ALA A 249 -23.59 1.29 10.41
C ALA A 249 -24.03 1.69 11.85
N GLU A 250 -25.15 1.17 12.32
CA GLU A 250 -25.67 1.35 13.68
C GLU A 250 -24.77 0.70 14.76
N ALA A 251 -23.98 -0.31 14.37
CA ALA A 251 -23.01 -0.98 15.26
C ALA A 251 -21.60 -0.35 15.14
N ALA A 252 -21.40 0.62 14.25
CA ALA A 252 -20.14 1.35 14.16
C ALA A 252 -19.97 2.26 15.39
N LYS A 253 -18.71 2.41 15.83
CA LYS A 253 -18.35 3.26 16.96
C LYS A 253 -17.96 4.65 16.49
N ASN A 254 -18.41 5.67 17.24
CA ASN A 254 -18.00 7.06 17.04
C ASN A 254 -18.18 7.59 15.60
N LEU A 255 -19.11 7.02 14.83
CA LEU A 255 -19.38 7.49 13.47
C LEU A 255 -19.89 8.94 13.49
N ASP A 256 -20.64 9.32 14.53
CA ASP A 256 -21.11 10.67 14.82
C ASP A 256 -19.99 11.67 15.15
N LYS A 257 -18.80 11.18 15.55
CA LYS A 257 -17.59 11.96 15.84
C LYS A 257 -16.63 12.07 14.65
N ALA A 258 -16.98 11.45 13.52
CA ALA A 258 -16.20 11.61 12.31
C ALA A 258 -16.27 13.05 11.79
N LYS A 259 -15.14 13.56 11.30
CA LYS A 259 -15.05 14.89 10.70
C LYS A 259 -15.79 14.91 9.37
N ASN A 260 -16.42 16.03 9.06
CA ASN A 260 -17.16 16.26 7.82
C ASN A 260 -18.23 15.20 7.51
N ILE A 261 -18.78 14.53 8.53
CA ILE A 261 -19.85 13.54 8.38
C ILE A 261 -21.12 14.12 7.76
N ASP A 262 -21.35 15.40 7.92
CA ASP A 262 -22.42 16.19 7.31
C ASP A 262 -22.25 16.38 5.79
N LYS A 263 -21.03 16.25 5.28
CA LYS A 263 -20.68 16.33 3.86
C LYS A 263 -20.58 14.95 3.18
N ALA A 264 -20.73 13.87 3.94
CA ALA A 264 -20.71 12.53 3.39
C ALA A 264 -21.96 12.26 2.54
N VAL A 265 -21.79 11.49 1.46
CA VAL A 265 -22.86 11.10 0.52
C VAL A 265 -23.62 9.92 1.11
N ARG A 266 -24.98 10.04 1.15
CA ARG A 266 -25.88 9.05 1.78
C ARG A 266 -26.93 8.47 0.83
N ASP A 267 -26.80 8.70 -0.47
CA ASP A 267 -27.71 8.26 -1.53
C ASP A 267 -27.29 6.93 -2.15
#